data_98e5b8a0840fe6715f5de4795c41d5f3
#
_entry.id   98e5b8a0840fe6715f5de4795c41d5f3
#
_cell.length_a   1.000
_cell.length_b   1.000
_cell.length_c   1.000
_cell.angle_alpha   90.00
_cell.angle_beta   90.00
_cell.angle_gamma   90.00
#
_symmetry.space_group_name_H-M   'P 1'
#
loop_
_entity.id
_entity.type
_entity.pdbx_description
1 polymer ?
#
loop_
_entity_poly.entity_id
_entity_poly.type
_entity_poly.pdbx_seq_one_letter_code
_entity_poly.pdbx_strand_id
1 'polypeptide(L)'
;MKIQTFTVVVGTNACNARCKYCVSKLTPNVGIGEKPKFNWRNLKIACRVAKDCGVSTALITGKGEPCLFPTDLLMVTSELAKHFGFVELQTNGVNLMQLEKSQGIVQSLYDNGLTTVCLSVAHCDPVLSNEIVGPSDSKFNFWDTADFLHEIGFSVRVNCTLTRYFFGPLSHVLVLIEMAKKHQVEQLTVRNVAKPDQCDDKEVERWIDENASPYSDLTELVVFLESRGAKLVLELPHGAKVFDFQGQNIAVNNCLTESTDPEEIRQLIYFPDGKLRYSWTRPGAILM
;
A
#
# COMPACT_ATOMS: atom_id res chain seq x y z
N MET A 1 3.52 0.91 -25.12
CA MET A 1 2.73 0.55 -23.90
C MET A 1 3.44 1.17 -22.73
N LYS A 2 2.77 2.00 -21.97
CA LYS A 2 3.32 2.69 -20.82
C LYS A 2 2.88 1.99 -19.53
N ILE A 3 3.78 1.81 -18.58
CA ILE A 3 3.51 1.15 -17.31
C ILE A 3 3.81 2.13 -16.19
N GLN A 4 2.86 2.30 -15.27
CA GLN A 4 3.02 3.32 -14.21
C GLN A 4 3.84 2.81 -13.03
N THR A 5 3.61 1.57 -12.58
CA THR A 5 4.33 0.99 -11.43
C THR A 5 4.65 -0.48 -11.64
N PHE A 6 5.67 -0.95 -10.93
CA PHE A 6 6.02 -2.36 -10.83
C PHE A 6 5.86 -2.83 -9.39
N THR A 7 5.13 -3.89 -9.17
CA THR A 7 4.84 -4.44 -7.83
C THR A 7 5.41 -5.85 -7.71
N VAL A 8 6.08 -6.14 -6.60
CA VAL A 8 6.56 -7.48 -6.27
C VAL A 8 5.85 -7.96 -5.01
N VAL A 9 5.20 -9.11 -5.12
CA VAL A 9 4.52 -9.77 -4.00
C VAL A 9 5.51 -10.66 -3.27
N VAL A 10 5.71 -10.42 -1.97
CA VAL A 10 6.63 -11.16 -1.10
C VAL A 10 5.84 -12.00 -0.10
N GLY A 11 6.33 -13.20 0.18
CA GLY A 11 5.79 -14.07 1.21
C GLY A 11 4.57 -14.88 0.79
N THR A 12 3.76 -15.22 1.80
CA THR A 12 2.54 -16.02 1.67
C THR A 12 1.30 -15.23 2.11
N ASN A 13 0.18 -15.91 2.37
CA ASN A 13 -1.01 -15.30 2.96
C ASN A 13 -0.87 -15.06 4.49
N ALA A 14 0.25 -15.46 5.11
CA ALA A 14 0.48 -15.23 6.54
C ALA A 14 0.53 -13.73 6.85
N CYS A 15 -0.20 -13.33 7.87
CA CYS A 15 -0.28 -11.94 8.32
C CYS A 15 -0.40 -11.88 9.84
N ASN A 16 0.23 -10.88 10.44
CA ASN A 16 0.13 -10.57 11.87
C ASN A 16 -0.95 -9.53 12.18
N ALA A 17 -1.85 -9.30 11.25
CA ALA A 17 -3.06 -8.49 11.40
C ALA A 17 -4.28 -9.22 10.81
N ARG A 18 -5.47 -8.78 11.22
CA ARG A 18 -6.77 -9.37 10.80
C ARG A 18 -7.72 -8.28 10.31
N CYS A 19 -7.24 -7.47 9.36
CA CYS A 19 -8.02 -6.35 8.82
C CYS A 19 -9.38 -6.82 8.32
N LYS A 20 -10.44 -6.19 8.84
CA LYS A 20 -11.82 -6.53 8.47
C LYS A 20 -12.14 -6.22 7.01
N TYR A 21 -11.44 -5.26 6.41
CA TYR A 21 -11.55 -4.88 5.00
C TYR A 21 -10.42 -5.43 4.12
N CYS A 22 -9.74 -6.49 4.50
CA CYS A 22 -8.50 -6.93 3.86
C CYS A 22 -8.60 -6.99 2.33
N VAL A 23 -7.96 -6.07 1.64
CA VAL A 23 -7.97 -5.96 0.17
C VAL A 23 -7.40 -7.21 -0.49
N SER A 24 -6.43 -7.87 0.15
CA SER A 24 -5.88 -9.14 -0.36
C SER A 24 -6.92 -10.25 -0.43
N LYS A 25 -7.88 -10.29 0.49
CA LYS A 25 -8.97 -11.26 0.51
C LYS A 25 -10.07 -10.96 -0.50
N LEU A 26 -10.14 -9.72 -0.99
CA LEU A 26 -11.06 -9.32 -2.05
C LEU A 26 -10.60 -9.80 -3.44
N THR A 27 -9.33 -10.15 -3.59
CA THR A 27 -8.75 -10.54 -4.87
C THR A 27 -8.42 -12.04 -4.89
N PRO A 28 -8.50 -12.69 -6.06
CA PRO A 28 -8.24 -14.13 -6.18
C PRO A 28 -6.92 -14.55 -5.54
N ASN A 29 -6.94 -15.69 -4.85
CA ASN A 29 -5.74 -16.25 -4.23
C ASN A 29 -4.93 -17.04 -5.24
N VAL A 30 -4.27 -16.33 -6.17
CA VAL A 30 -3.45 -16.92 -7.22
C VAL A 30 -1.98 -16.55 -7.05
N GLY A 31 -1.10 -17.46 -7.45
CA GLY A 31 0.35 -17.22 -7.44
C GLY A 31 1.02 -17.27 -6.07
N ILE A 32 0.27 -17.61 -5.01
CA ILE A 32 0.75 -17.73 -3.64
C ILE A 32 0.72 -19.19 -3.23
N GLY A 33 1.88 -19.72 -2.88
CA GLY A 33 2.03 -21.07 -2.32
C GLY A 33 2.10 -21.05 -0.79
N GLU A 34 2.10 -22.24 -0.18
CA GLU A 34 2.32 -22.41 1.26
C GLU A 34 3.73 -21.99 1.69
N LYS A 35 4.70 -22.12 0.79
CA LYS A 35 6.08 -21.66 0.99
C LYS A 35 6.47 -20.73 -0.15
N PRO A 36 7.05 -19.58 0.14
CA PRO A 36 7.53 -18.68 -0.91
C PRO A 36 8.65 -19.38 -1.67
N LYS A 37 8.48 -19.52 -2.98
CA LYS A 37 9.50 -20.04 -3.87
C LYS A 37 9.73 -19.05 -4.97
N PHE A 38 10.66 -18.14 -4.75
CA PHE A 38 10.93 -17.05 -5.67
C PHE A 38 11.65 -17.56 -6.93
N ASN A 39 11.10 -17.22 -8.10
CA ASN A 39 11.81 -17.42 -9.36
C ASN A 39 12.67 -16.19 -9.69
N TRP A 40 13.88 -16.15 -9.16
CA TRP A 40 14.80 -15.02 -9.31
C TRP A 40 15.15 -14.68 -10.77
N ARG A 41 15.23 -15.70 -11.64
CA ARG A 41 15.46 -15.47 -13.07
C ARG A 41 14.31 -14.65 -13.69
N ASN A 42 13.08 -15.04 -13.41
CA ASN A 42 11.92 -14.36 -13.95
C ASN A 42 11.73 -12.97 -13.32
N LEU A 43 12.04 -12.79 -12.03
CA LEU A 43 12.04 -11.48 -11.40
C LEU A 43 12.97 -10.50 -12.11
N LYS A 44 14.21 -10.92 -12.41
CA LYS A 44 15.17 -10.09 -13.16
C LYS A 44 14.68 -9.72 -14.56
N ILE A 45 13.97 -10.63 -15.22
CA ILE A 45 13.35 -10.34 -16.53
C ILE A 45 12.23 -9.30 -16.34
N ALA A 46 11.35 -9.49 -15.35
CA ALA A 46 10.26 -8.58 -15.05
C ALA A 46 10.76 -7.16 -14.71
N CYS A 47 11.84 -7.05 -13.91
CA CYS A 47 12.48 -5.76 -13.61
C CYS A 47 12.96 -5.04 -14.88
N ARG A 48 13.61 -5.76 -15.80
CA ARG A 48 14.06 -5.17 -17.07
C ARG A 48 12.87 -4.68 -17.90
N VAL A 49 11.85 -5.53 -18.07
CA VAL A 49 10.65 -5.14 -18.82
C VAL A 49 10.00 -3.91 -18.21
N ALA A 50 9.81 -3.86 -16.89
CA ALA A 50 9.25 -2.70 -16.23
C ALA A 50 10.08 -1.43 -16.43
N LYS A 51 11.41 -1.53 -16.28
CA LYS A 51 12.33 -0.41 -16.51
C LYS A 51 12.29 0.09 -17.97
N ASP A 52 12.31 -0.83 -18.93
CA ASP A 52 12.28 -0.49 -20.36
C ASP A 52 10.93 0.16 -20.76
N CYS A 53 9.86 -0.11 -20.00
CA CYS A 53 8.55 0.54 -20.14
C CYS A 53 8.43 1.86 -19.34
N GLY A 54 9.53 2.38 -18.78
CA GLY A 54 9.58 3.70 -18.15
C GLY A 54 9.20 3.73 -16.67
N VAL A 55 9.06 2.58 -16.01
CA VAL A 55 8.78 2.54 -14.56
C VAL A 55 9.97 3.09 -13.77
N SER A 56 9.70 4.04 -12.88
CA SER A 56 10.69 4.62 -11.96
C SER A 56 10.55 4.12 -10.52
N THR A 57 9.36 3.63 -10.15
CA THR A 57 9.02 3.22 -8.79
C THR A 57 8.61 1.75 -8.73
N ALA A 58 9.32 0.98 -7.92
CA ALA A 58 8.95 -0.39 -7.58
C ALA A 58 8.28 -0.45 -6.20
N LEU A 59 7.22 -1.26 -6.08
CA LEU A 59 6.49 -1.48 -4.84
C LEU A 59 6.72 -2.91 -4.37
N ILE A 60 6.99 -3.09 -3.09
CA ILE A 60 7.01 -4.38 -2.41
C ILE A 60 5.76 -4.49 -1.56
N THR A 61 4.99 -5.54 -1.73
CA THR A 61 3.78 -5.80 -0.97
C THR A 61 3.62 -7.30 -0.71
N GLY A 62 2.55 -7.70 -0.02
CA GLY A 62 2.20 -9.11 0.22
C GLY A 62 0.71 -9.36 0.05
N LYS A 63 0.33 -10.63 -0.19
CA LYS A 63 -1.05 -11.07 0.03
C LYS A 63 -1.34 -11.21 1.54
N GLY A 64 -0.29 -11.49 2.34
CA GLY A 64 -0.22 -11.31 3.78
C GLY A 64 0.66 -10.12 4.16
N GLU A 65 1.50 -10.26 5.18
CA GLU A 65 2.44 -9.23 5.63
C GLU A 65 3.86 -9.55 5.16
N PRO A 66 4.48 -8.71 4.30
CA PRO A 66 5.82 -8.95 3.79
C PRO A 66 6.91 -8.95 4.88
N CYS A 67 6.73 -8.20 5.96
CA CYS A 67 7.70 -8.14 7.07
C CYS A 67 7.80 -9.45 7.88
N LEU A 68 6.93 -10.44 7.65
CA LEU A 68 7.08 -11.78 8.20
C LEU A 68 8.11 -12.64 7.44
N PHE A 69 8.62 -12.13 6.31
CA PHE A 69 9.58 -12.81 5.42
C PHE A 69 10.82 -11.95 5.19
N PRO A 70 11.58 -11.62 6.27
CA PRO A 70 12.65 -10.61 6.21
C PRO A 70 13.76 -10.97 5.23
N THR A 71 14.12 -12.24 5.08
CA THR A 71 15.14 -12.67 4.13
C THR A 71 14.72 -12.40 2.69
N ASP A 72 13.52 -12.81 2.30
CA ASP A 72 13.00 -12.55 0.95
C ASP A 72 12.84 -11.04 0.71
N LEU A 73 12.37 -10.32 1.72
CA LEU A 73 12.19 -8.87 1.67
C LEU A 73 13.51 -8.14 1.38
N LEU A 74 14.59 -8.47 2.11
CA LEU A 74 15.93 -7.92 1.88
C LEU A 74 16.46 -8.24 0.47
N MET A 75 16.34 -9.49 0.04
CA MET A 75 16.81 -9.91 -1.28
C MET A 75 16.05 -9.21 -2.41
N VAL A 76 14.73 -9.08 -2.28
CA VAL A 76 13.88 -8.39 -3.26
C VAL A 76 14.22 -6.89 -3.28
N THR A 77 14.34 -6.25 -2.13
CA THR A 77 14.76 -4.84 -2.02
C THR A 77 16.07 -4.59 -2.76
N SER A 78 17.10 -5.39 -2.44
CA SER A 78 18.42 -5.29 -3.09
C SER A 78 18.37 -5.51 -4.60
N GLU A 79 17.49 -6.40 -5.10
CA GLU A 79 17.37 -6.58 -6.55
C GLU A 79 16.64 -5.40 -7.20
N LEU A 80 15.55 -4.91 -6.58
CA LEU A 80 14.78 -3.78 -7.13
C LEU A 80 15.59 -2.49 -7.18
N ALA A 81 16.39 -2.21 -6.15
CA ALA A 81 17.25 -1.01 -6.08
C ALA A 81 18.28 -0.92 -7.21
N LYS A 82 18.65 -2.04 -7.85
CA LYS A 82 19.52 -2.04 -9.04
C LYS A 82 18.83 -1.48 -10.29
N HIS A 83 17.50 -1.47 -10.32
CA HIS A 83 16.73 -1.15 -11.51
C HIS A 83 15.91 0.15 -11.37
N PHE A 84 15.44 0.44 -10.16
CA PHE A 84 14.48 1.52 -9.89
C PHE A 84 15.06 2.54 -8.92
N GLY A 85 14.81 3.82 -9.17
CA GLY A 85 15.26 4.92 -8.31
C GLY A 85 14.49 5.00 -7.00
N PHE A 86 13.23 4.54 -7.00
CA PHE A 86 12.38 4.49 -5.80
C PHE A 86 11.91 3.06 -5.56
N VAL A 87 12.14 2.58 -4.34
CA VAL A 87 11.63 1.28 -3.86
C VAL A 87 10.80 1.53 -2.61
N GLU A 88 9.52 1.18 -2.66
CA GLU A 88 8.57 1.37 -1.57
C GLU A 88 8.13 0.02 -0.98
N LEU A 89 8.14 -0.09 0.34
CA LEU A 89 7.54 -1.21 1.06
C LEU A 89 6.14 -0.82 1.56
N GLN A 90 5.13 -1.61 1.21
CA GLN A 90 3.78 -1.51 1.77
C GLN A 90 3.59 -2.55 2.87
N THR A 91 3.35 -2.10 4.10
CA THR A 91 3.28 -2.95 5.29
C THR A 91 2.22 -2.44 6.27
N ASN A 92 1.76 -3.32 7.16
CA ASN A 92 0.96 -2.90 8.32
C ASN A 92 1.82 -2.28 9.44
N GLY A 93 3.16 -2.41 9.37
CA GLY A 93 4.11 -1.79 10.30
C GLY A 93 4.28 -2.49 11.65
N VAL A 94 3.41 -3.43 12.02
CA VAL A 94 3.31 -4.01 13.39
C VAL A 94 4.62 -4.57 13.91
N ASN A 95 5.43 -5.19 13.05
CA ASN A 95 6.66 -5.85 13.46
C ASN A 95 7.94 -5.05 13.21
N LEU A 96 7.88 -3.87 12.59
CA LEU A 96 9.10 -3.18 12.14
C LEU A 96 10.07 -2.87 13.26
N MET A 97 9.60 -2.23 14.34
CA MET A 97 10.45 -1.89 15.49
C MET A 97 11.05 -3.14 16.16
N GLN A 98 10.27 -4.24 16.23
CA GLN A 98 10.75 -5.51 16.79
C GLN A 98 11.80 -6.17 15.87
N LEU A 99 11.62 -6.13 14.56
CA LEU A 99 12.58 -6.66 13.58
C LEU A 99 13.90 -5.89 13.64
N GLU A 100 13.84 -4.56 13.79
CA GLU A 100 15.05 -3.77 13.99
C GLU A 100 15.77 -4.15 15.28
N LYS A 101 15.06 -4.12 16.41
CA LYS A 101 15.64 -4.43 17.73
C LYS A 101 16.26 -5.82 17.80
N SER A 102 15.65 -6.81 17.14
CA SER A 102 16.11 -8.20 17.24
C SER A 102 17.15 -8.60 16.18
N GLN A 103 17.13 -7.97 15.00
CA GLN A 103 17.88 -8.44 13.81
C GLN A 103 18.51 -7.33 12.96
N GLY A 104 18.26 -6.05 13.23
CA GLY A 104 18.75 -4.94 12.40
C GLY A 104 18.18 -4.93 10.96
N ILE A 105 16.97 -5.47 10.78
CA ILE A 105 16.40 -5.67 9.45
C ILE A 105 16.00 -4.34 8.80
N VAL A 106 15.46 -3.40 9.57
CA VAL A 106 14.93 -2.16 9.00
C VAL A 106 16.08 -1.27 8.53
N GLN A 107 17.16 -1.18 9.31
CA GLN A 107 18.41 -0.53 8.87
C GLN A 107 18.98 -1.23 7.64
N SER A 108 19.00 -2.56 7.62
CA SER A 108 19.48 -3.32 6.45
C SER A 108 18.64 -3.07 5.20
N LEU A 109 17.33 -2.87 5.32
CA LEU A 109 16.48 -2.50 4.18
C LEU A 109 16.84 -1.12 3.64
N TYR A 110 17.10 -0.14 4.51
CA TYR A 110 17.57 1.18 4.14
C TYR A 110 18.89 1.11 3.39
N ASP A 111 19.88 0.42 3.94
CA ASP A 111 21.21 0.25 3.34
C ASP A 111 21.17 -0.49 1.98
N ASN A 112 20.18 -1.36 1.78
CA ASN A 112 19.95 -2.07 0.51
C ASN A 112 19.08 -1.29 -0.49
N GLY A 113 18.75 -0.02 -0.21
CA GLY A 113 18.11 0.89 -1.15
C GLY A 113 16.58 0.94 -1.10
N LEU A 114 15.96 0.48 0.00
CA LEU A 114 14.57 0.83 0.26
C LEU A 114 14.48 2.33 0.56
N THR A 115 13.64 3.05 -0.17
CA THR A 115 13.54 4.51 -0.06
C THR A 115 12.35 4.97 0.78
N THR A 116 11.26 4.22 0.71
CA THR A 116 9.98 4.65 1.28
C THR A 116 9.30 3.49 1.99
N VAL A 117 8.73 3.75 3.17
CA VAL A 117 7.86 2.81 3.86
C VAL A 117 6.43 3.38 3.90
N CYS A 118 5.48 2.61 3.37
CA CYS A 118 4.07 2.96 3.36
C CYS A 118 3.33 2.16 4.44
N LEU A 119 2.91 2.85 5.51
CA LEU A 119 2.16 2.27 6.62
C LEU A 119 0.66 2.22 6.28
N SER A 120 0.06 1.04 6.35
CA SER A 120 -1.37 0.84 6.11
C SER A 120 -2.15 0.97 7.40
N VAL A 121 -3.07 1.94 7.47
CA VAL A 121 -3.87 2.26 8.65
C VAL A 121 -5.36 2.40 8.30
N ALA A 122 -6.23 2.39 9.31
CA ALA A 122 -7.67 2.49 9.13
C ALA A 122 -8.30 3.69 9.85
N HIS A 123 -7.55 4.39 10.70
CA HIS A 123 -8.01 5.57 11.44
C HIS A 123 -6.82 6.45 11.86
N CYS A 124 -7.04 7.74 12.12
CA CYS A 124 -6.01 8.65 12.65
C CYS A 124 -5.64 8.36 14.11
N ASP A 125 -6.59 7.84 14.90
CA ASP A 125 -6.38 7.35 16.26
C ASP A 125 -5.87 5.90 16.20
N PRO A 126 -4.67 5.56 16.75
CA PRO A 126 -4.14 4.22 16.73
C PRO A 126 -5.02 3.17 17.40
N VAL A 127 -5.75 3.52 18.47
CA VAL A 127 -6.64 2.60 19.18
C VAL A 127 -7.80 2.19 18.27
N LEU A 128 -8.47 3.16 17.65
CA LEU A 128 -9.56 2.88 16.71
C LEU A 128 -9.06 2.19 15.43
N SER A 129 -7.86 2.55 14.97
CA SER A 129 -7.22 1.84 13.86
C SER A 129 -6.99 0.36 14.19
N ASN A 130 -6.51 0.07 15.40
CA ASN A 130 -6.24 -1.30 15.85
C ASN A 130 -7.52 -2.14 15.99
N GLU A 131 -8.66 -1.55 16.36
CA GLU A 131 -9.96 -2.25 16.39
C GLU A 131 -10.39 -2.77 15.00
N ILE A 132 -10.01 -2.05 13.93
CA ILE A 132 -10.35 -2.38 12.55
C ILE A 132 -9.29 -3.28 11.91
N VAL A 133 -8.02 -2.96 12.14
CA VAL A 133 -6.86 -3.69 11.57
C VAL A 133 -6.60 -4.99 12.31
N GLY A 134 -6.89 -5.07 13.60
CA GLY A 134 -6.68 -6.25 14.43
C GLY A 134 -5.24 -6.74 14.43
N PRO A 135 -4.25 -5.90 14.80
CA PRO A 135 -2.85 -6.29 14.84
C PRO A 135 -2.59 -7.32 15.95
N SER A 136 -1.52 -8.10 15.80
CA SER A 136 -1.09 -9.06 16.85
C SER A 136 -0.62 -8.37 18.14
N ASP A 137 -0.12 -7.14 18.02
CA ASP A 137 0.17 -6.25 19.15
C ASP A 137 -0.97 -5.24 19.31
N SER A 138 -1.78 -5.39 20.35
CA SER A 138 -2.92 -4.50 20.64
C SER A 138 -2.52 -3.09 21.06
N LYS A 139 -1.24 -2.86 21.42
CA LYS A 139 -0.68 -1.56 21.78
C LYS A 139 0.06 -0.89 20.63
N PHE A 140 0.00 -1.49 19.44
CA PHE A 140 0.68 -0.95 18.28
C PHE A 140 0.24 0.49 17.98
N ASN A 141 1.22 1.37 17.83
CA ASN A 141 1.03 2.76 17.43
C ASN A 141 1.81 3.04 16.14
N PHE A 142 1.11 3.23 15.06
CA PHE A 142 1.74 3.48 13.77
C PHE A 142 2.41 4.86 13.66
N TRP A 143 2.04 5.83 14.48
CA TRP A 143 2.72 7.14 14.53
C TRP A 143 4.11 6.99 15.16
N ASP A 144 4.27 6.23 16.24
CA ASP A 144 5.58 5.94 16.82
C ASP A 144 6.46 5.17 15.82
N THR A 145 5.84 4.31 14.99
CA THR A 145 6.54 3.62 13.90
C THR A 145 6.97 4.58 12.80
N ALA A 146 6.16 5.58 12.46
CA ALA A 146 6.52 6.61 11.49
C ALA A 146 7.72 7.43 11.97
N ASP A 147 7.70 7.87 13.23
CA ASP A 147 8.82 8.62 13.84
C ASP A 147 10.11 7.77 13.84
N PHE A 148 10.01 6.50 14.23
CA PHE A 148 11.14 5.56 14.19
C PHE A 148 11.72 5.38 12.78
N LEU A 149 10.88 5.31 11.75
CA LEU A 149 11.34 5.19 10.36
C LEU A 149 12.08 6.45 9.89
N HIS A 150 11.64 7.63 10.31
CA HIS A 150 12.35 8.89 10.05
C HIS A 150 13.71 8.93 10.74
N GLU A 151 13.85 8.40 11.97
CA GLU A 151 15.15 8.30 12.66
C GLU A 151 16.17 7.48 11.88
N ILE A 152 15.73 6.46 11.11
CA ILE A 152 16.59 5.68 10.21
C ILE A 152 16.90 6.45 8.92
N GLY A 153 16.01 7.34 8.47
CA GLY A 153 16.17 8.16 7.26
C GLY A 153 15.21 7.81 6.11
N PHE A 154 14.18 7.01 6.35
CA PHE A 154 13.16 6.72 5.34
C PHE A 154 12.25 7.92 5.07
N SER A 155 11.78 8.03 3.83
CA SER A 155 10.51 8.68 3.56
C SER A 155 9.36 7.82 4.06
N VAL A 156 8.38 8.41 4.74
CA VAL A 156 7.19 7.71 5.25
C VAL A 156 5.94 8.14 4.50
N ARG A 157 5.18 7.16 4.05
CA ARG A 157 3.82 7.36 3.54
C ARG A 157 2.82 6.69 4.47
N VAL A 158 1.77 7.39 4.84
CA VAL A 158 0.63 6.80 5.54
C VAL A 158 -0.50 6.61 4.54
N ASN A 159 -1.00 5.39 4.46
CA ASN A 159 -2.09 5.00 3.59
C ASN A 159 -3.31 4.63 4.43
N CYS A 160 -4.25 5.57 4.54
CA CYS A 160 -5.45 5.40 5.33
C CYS A 160 -6.62 4.91 4.48
N THR A 161 -7.15 3.75 4.85
CA THR A 161 -8.37 3.21 4.23
C THR A 161 -9.59 3.70 5.00
N LEU A 162 -10.44 4.46 4.33
CA LEU A 162 -11.66 5.00 4.90
C LEU A 162 -12.70 3.90 5.10
N THR A 163 -13.27 3.87 6.29
CA THR A 163 -14.40 3.02 6.66
C THR A 163 -15.46 3.89 7.31
N ARG A 164 -16.66 3.39 7.55
CA ARG A 164 -17.72 4.16 8.23
C ARG A 164 -17.31 4.68 9.62
N TYR A 165 -16.30 4.09 10.27
CA TYR A 165 -15.75 4.56 11.54
C TYR A 165 -14.98 5.89 11.42
N PHE A 166 -14.61 6.25 10.21
CA PHE A 166 -14.17 7.61 9.87
C PHE A 166 -15.33 8.60 9.77
N PHE A 167 -16.60 8.12 9.94
CA PHE A 167 -17.80 8.93 9.89
C PHE A 167 -18.22 9.50 11.22
N GLY A 168 -17.66 10.38 11.50
CA GLY A 168 -18.15 11.66 11.87
C GLY A 168 -17.92 12.61 10.68
N PRO A 169 -18.08 13.88 10.85
CA PRO A 169 -17.91 14.82 9.75
C PRO A 169 -16.54 14.60 9.08
N LEU A 170 -16.41 14.89 7.79
CA LEU A 170 -15.14 14.95 7.02
C LEU A 170 -14.00 15.67 7.77
N SER A 171 -14.32 16.37 8.86
CA SER A 171 -13.36 16.91 9.85
C SER A 171 -12.37 15.88 10.42
N HIS A 172 -12.69 14.59 10.49
CA HIS A 172 -11.72 13.56 10.92
C HIS A 172 -10.56 13.41 9.91
N VAL A 173 -10.81 13.71 8.63
CA VAL A 173 -9.73 13.76 7.64
C VAL A 173 -8.77 14.92 7.94
N LEU A 174 -9.28 16.06 8.44
CA LEU A 174 -8.42 17.17 8.87
C LEU A 174 -7.56 16.77 10.07
N VAL A 175 -8.08 16.01 11.02
CA VAL A 175 -7.31 15.48 12.14
C VAL A 175 -6.20 14.55 11.64
N LEU A 176 -6.52 13.67 10.69
CA LEU A 176 -5.52 12.79 10.06
C LEU A 176 -4.41 13.60 9.38
N ILE A 177 -4.77 14.67 8.67
CA ILE A 177 -3.81 15.58 8.03
C ILE A 177 -2.91 16.27 9.05
N GLU A 178 -3.49 16.81 10.13
CA GLU A 178 -2.71 17.45 11.19
C GLU A 178 -1.77 16.46 11.91
N MET A 179 -2.22 15.23 12.13
CA MET A 179 -1.35 14.18 12.68
C MET A 179 -0.24 13.80 11.71
N ALA A 180 -0.52 13.69 10.41
CA ALA A 180 0.51 13.42 9.39
C ALA A 180 1.57 14.53 9.38
N LYS A 181 1.17 15.81 9.46
CA LYS A 181 2.11 16.95 9.59
C LYS A 181 2.93 16.86 10.86
N LYS A 182 2.28 16.60 12.00
CA LYS A 182 2.96 16.48 13.30
C LYS A 182 4.06 15.44 13.29
N HIS A 183 3.81 14.31 12.65
CA HIS A 183 4.75 13.19 12.50
C HIS A 183 5.56 13.26 11.20
N GLN A 184 5.61 14.44 10.53
CA GLN A 184 6.43 14.74 9.36
C GLN A 184 6.27 13.74 8.20
N VAL A 185 5.09 13.12 8.07
CA VAL A 185 4.79 12.17 6.99
C VAL A 185 4.84 12.89 5.64
N GLU A 186 5.66 12.43 4.71
CA GLU A 186 5.86 13.07 3.40
C GLU A 186 4.62 12.96 2.53
N GLN A 187 3.92 11.84 2.56
CA GLN A 187 2.72 11.66 1.77
C GLN A 187 1.62 10.94 2.55
N LEU A 188 0.44 11.55 2.60
CA LEU A 188 -0.77 10.93 3.09
C LEU A 188 -1.59 10.43 1.90
N THR A 189 -1.95 9.16 1.89
CA THR A 189 -2.93 8.60 0.96
C THR A 189 -4.23 8.31 1.68
N VAL A 190 -5.33 8.80 1.16
CA VAL A 190 -6.68 8.56 1.66
C VAL A 190 -7.47 7.82 0.58
N ARG A 191 -8.03 6.65 0.90
CA ARG A 191 -8.71 5.82 -0.09
C ARG A 191 -9.90 5.06 0.46
N ASN A 192 -10.87 4.81 -0.40
CA ASN A 192 -11.96 3.89 -0.12
C ASN A 192 -11.58 2.46 -0.45
N VAL A 193 -12.22 1.52 0.24
CA VAL A 193 -12.25 0.12 -0.20
C VAL A 193 -13.22 0.03 -1.39
N ALA A 194 -12.69 -0.31 -2.55
CA ALA A 194 -13.50 -0.68 -3.70
C ALA A 194 -13.69 -2.20 -3.72
N LYS A 195 -14.94 -2.66 -3.70
CA LYS A 195 -15.26 -4.08 -3.81
C LYS A 195 -15.19 -4.48 -5.30
N PRO A 196 -14.42 -5.52 -5.67
CA PRO A 196 -14.43 -6.04 -7.03
C PRO A 196 -15.76 -6.80 -7.30
N ASP A 197 -16.10 -6.96 -8.57
CA ASP A 197 -17.32 -7.69 -9.00
C ASP A 197 -17.36 -9.14 -8.47
N GLN A 198 -16.20 -9.76 -8.26
CA GLN A 198 -16.04 -11.09 -7.69
C GLN A 198 -15.15 -11.03 -6.47
N CYS A 199 -15.66 -11.51 -5.34
CA CYS A 199 -14.94 -11.60 -4.08
C CYS A 199 -15.04 -13.03 -3.54
N ASP A 200 -13.90 -13.66 -3.24
CA ASP A 200 -13.85 -15.04 -2.75
C ASP A 200 -14.15 -15.12 -1.25
N ASP A 201 -13.88 -14.07 -0.47
CA ASP A 201 -14.11 -14.03 0.97
C ASP A 201 -15.45 -13.33 1.29
N LYS A 202 -16.48 -14.14 1.56
CA LYS A 202 -17.84 -13.63 1.85
C LYS A 202 -17.99 -12.91 3.18
N GLU A 203 -17.09 -13.14 4.14
CA GLU A 203 -17.09 -12.42 5.41
C GLU A 203 -16.56 -10.99 5.21
N VAL A 204 -15.44 -10.85 4.51
CA VAL A 204 -14.87 -9.54 4.15
C VAL A 204 -15.83 -8.78 3.23
N GLU A 205 -16.46 -9.44 2.25
CA GLU A 205 -17.45 -8.83 1.37
C GLU A 205 -18.60 -8.23 2.18
N ARG A 206 -19.21 -9.00 3.09
CA ARG A 206 -20.32 -8.54 3.94
C ARG A 206 -19.89 -7.38 4.82
N TRP A 207 -18.72 -7.49 5.45
CA TRP A 207 -18.23 -6.42 6.31
C TRP A 207 -18.05 -5.11 5.54
N ILE A 208 -17.54 -5.16 4.30
CA ILE A 208 -17.40 -3.98 3.46
C ILE A 208 -18.76 -3.40 3.11
N ASP A 209 -19.73 -4.21 2.71
CA ASP A 209 -21.08 -3.74 2.40
C ASP A 209 -21.74 -3.00 3.59
N GLU A 210 -21.46 -3.44 4.82
CA GLU A 210 -21.97 -2.84 6.04
C GLU A 210 -21.16 -1.63 6.52
N ASN A 211 -19.85 -1.56 6.18
CA ASN A 211 -18.91 -0.64 6.80
C ASN A 211 -18.04 0.16 5.81
N ALA A 212 -18.29 0.02 4.50
CA ALA A 212 -17.64 0.89 3.52
C ALA A 212 -18.03 2.36 3.75
N SER A 213 -17.15 3.24 3.32
CA SER A 213 -17.42 4.67 3.30
C SER A 213 -18.68 4.97 2.49
N PRO A 214 -19.66 5.80 2.96
CA PRO A 214 -20.74 6.31 2.11
C PRO A 214 -20.22 7.22 0.99
N TYR A 215 -18.99 7.74 1.10
CA TYR A 215 -18.31 8.51 0.04
C TYR A 215 -17.74 7.56 -1.02
N SER A 216 -18.63 6.85 -1.71
CA SER A 216 -18.25 5.74 -2.61
C SER A 216 -17.33 6.18 -3.76
N ASP A 217 -17.41 7.44 -4.20
CA ASP A 217 -16.64 8.01 -5.30
C ASP A 217 -15.56 9.01 -4.87
N LEU A 218 -15.43 9.27 -3.56
CA LEU A 218 -14.51 10.26 -2.98
C LEU A 218 -14.75 11.72 -3.46
N THR A 219 -15.78 11.99 -4.25
CA THR A 219 -16.06 13.34 -4.78
C THR A 219 -16.34 14.32 -3.64
N GLU A 220 -17.13 13.92 -2.64
CA GLU A 220 -17.41 14.76 -1.48
C GLU A 220 -16.15 15.10 -0.68
N LEU A 221 -15.21 14.14 -0.55
CA LEU A 221 -13.93 14.38 0.09
C LEU A 221 -13.09 15.38 -0.71
N VAL A 222 -13.03 15.24 -2.03
CA VAL A 222 -12.34 16.19 -2.91
C VAL A 222 -12.91 17.59 -2.76
N VAL A 223 -14.24 17.74 -2.90
CA VAL A 223 -14.94 19.04 -2.74
C VAL A 223 -14.69 19.62 -1.34
N PHE A 224 -14.72 18.79 -0.30
CA PHE A 224 -14.42 19.23 1.06
C PHE A 224 -12.99 19.76 1.19
N LEU A 225 -11.98 19.04 0.70
CA LEU A 225 -10.59 19.48 0.74
C LEU A 225 -10.38 20.80 -0.01
N GLU A 226 -10.95 20.92 -1.22
CA GLU A 226 -10.88 22.13 -2.03
C GLU A 226 -11.56 23.32 -1.33
N SER A 227 -12.73 23.10 -0.70
CA SER A 227 -13.43 24.15 0.07
C SER A 227 -12.65 24.64 1.27
N ARG A 228 -11.69 23.85 1.76
CA ARG A 228 -10.78 24.18 2.86
C ARG A 228 -9.42 24.71 2.39
N GLY A 229 -9.27 24.93 1.08
CA GLY A 229 -8.08 25.53 0.49
C GLY A 229 -7.01 24.55 0.03
N ALA A 230 -7.33 23.26 -0.08
CA ALA A 230 -6.44 22.30 -0.74
C ALA A 230 -6.27 22.67 -2.23
N LYS A 231 -5.04 22.63 -2.71
CA LYS A 231 -4.73 22.93 -4.11
C LYS A 231 -4.42 21.64 -4.86
N LEU A 232 -5.14 21.37 -5.94
CA LEU A 232 -4.83 20.25 -6.82
C LEU A 232 -3.44 20.48 -7.46
N VAL A 233 -2.55 19.53 -7.24
CA VAL A 233 -1.17 19.57 -7.78
C VAL A 233 -1.06 18.65 -8.98
N LEU A 234 -1.67 17.48 -8.93
CA LEU A 234 -1.55 16.45 -9.97
C LEU A 234 -2.80 15.58 -10.00
N GLU A 235 -3.22 15.23 -11.21
CA GLU A 235 -4.19 14.17 -11.46
C GLU A 235 -3.52 13.04 -12.23
N LEU A 236 -3.55 11.83 -11.67
CA LEU A 236 -2.90 10.66 -12.26
C LEU A 236 -3.85 9.96 -13.25
N PRO A 237 -3.33 9.29 -14.29
CA PRO A 237 -4.16 8.66 -15.33
C PRO A 237 -5.18 7.63 -14.82
N HIS A 238 -4.97 7.08 -13.62
CA HIS A 238 -5.91 6.16 -12.98
C HIS A 238 -6.91 6.86 -12.04
N GLY A 239 -7.04 8.19 -12.14
CA GLY A 239 -8.02 8.99 -11.41
C GLY A 239 -7.62 9.40 -9.99
N ALA A 240 -6.40 9.07 -9.53
CA ALA A 240 -5.92 9.59 -8.25
C ALA A 240 -5.63 11.09 -8.35
N LYS A 241 -6.11 11.86 -7.37
CA LYS A 241 -5.88 13.30 -7.26
C LYS A 241 -4.92 13.58 -6.11
N VAL A 242 -3.88 14.36 -6.39
CA VAL A 242 -2.88 14.75 -5.40
C VAL A 242 -3.04 16.24 -5.10
N PHE A 243 -3.15 16.56 -3.82
CA PHE A 243 -3.34 17.92 -3.33
C PHE A 243 -2.15 18.34 -2.47
N ASP A 244 -1.85 19.63 -2.52
CA ASP A 244 -1.17 20.34 -1.44
C ASP A 244 -2.22 20.96 -0.51
N PHE A 245 -2.21 20.53 0.75
CA PHE A 245 -3.04 21.14 1.78
C PHE A 245 -2.13 21.73 2.87
N GLN A 246 -1.86 23.04 2.74
CA GLN A 246 -1.02 23.76 3.71
C GLN A 246 0.37 23.08 3.94
N GLY A 247 1.00 22.62 2.85
CA GLY A 247 2.29 21.95 2.88
C GLY A 247 2.22 20.42 3.05
N GLN A 248 1.05 19.82 3.32
CA GLN A 248 0.89 18.38 3.36
C GLN A 248 0.49 17.83 1.97
N ASN A 249 1.25 16.87 1.47
CA ASN A 249 0.88 16.12 0.28
C ASN A 249 -0.21 15.10 0.62
N ILE A 250 -1.33 15.16 -0.11
CA ILE A 250 -2.49 14.28 0.09
C ILE A 250 -2.88 13.66 -1.24
N ALA A 251 -2.80 12.34 -1.35
CA ALA A 251 -3.30 11.60 -2.49
C ALA A 251 -4.69 10.99 -2.15
N VAL A 252 -5.68 11.27 -2.97
CA VAL A 252 -7.05 10.74 -2.85
C VAL A 252 -7.30 9.77 -3.99
N ASN A 253 -7.57 8.50 -3.69
CA ASN A 253 -7.85 7.48 -4.70
C ASN A 253 -8.73 6.34 -4.16
N ASN A 254 -9.19 5.46 -5.06
CA ASN A 254 -9.83 4.20 -4.69
C ASN A 254 -8.79 3.06 -4.63
N CYS A 255 -9.12 2.00 -3.87
CA CYS A 255 -8.37 0.75 -3.93
C CYS A 255 -8.61 0.05 -5.29
N LEU A 256 -7.67 -0.82 -5.69
CA LEU A 256 -7.79 -1.66 -6.89
C LEU A 256 -8.11 -0.88 -8.19
N THR A 257 -7.59 0.35 -8.31
CA THR A 257 -7.78 1.17 -9.52
C THR A 257 -7.09 0.53 -10.74
N GLU A 258 -7.77 0.58 -11.88
CA GLU A 258 -7.23 0.23 -13.20
C GLU A 258 -7.02 1.52 -14.02
N SER A 259 -6.15 1.50 -15.02
CA SER A 259 -6.03 2.62 -15.94
C SER A 259 -7.27 2.68 -16.85
N THR A 260 -7.77 3.89 -17.10
CA THR A 260 -8.83 4.14 -18.08
C THR A 260 -8.27 4.31 -19.49
N ASP A 261 -6.96 4.53 -19.63
CA ASP A 261 -6.27 4.62 -20.91
C ASP A 261 -5.93 3.21 -21.43
N PRO A 262 -6.43 2.80 -22.61
CA PRO A 262 -6.18 1.47 -23.17
C PRO A 262 -4.71 1.25 -23.57
N GLU A 263 -3.90 2.29 -23.71
CA GLU A 263 -2.47 2.20 -24.02
C GLU A 263 -1.59 2.10 -22.75
N GLU A 264 -2.18 2.25 -21.57
CA GLU A 264 -1.47 2.20 -20.30
C GLU A 264 -1.84 0.98 -19.47
N ILE A 265 -0.84 0.34 -18.89
CA ILE A 265 -1.01 -0.62 -17.80
C ILE A 265 -0.75 0.10 -16.48
N ARG A 266 -1.74 0.08 -15.58
CA ARG A 266 -1.63 0.70 -14.26
C ARG A 266 -0.43 0.16 -13.49
N GLN A 267 -0.25 -1.18 -13.52
CA GLN A 267 0.85 -1.84 -12.81
C GLN A 267 1.17 -3.21 -13.40
N LEU A 268 2.44 -3.58 -13.35
CA LEU A 268 2.87 -4.96 -13.45
C LEU A 268 3.04 -5.54 -12.05
N ILE A 269 2.66 -6.79 -11.86
CA ILE A 269 2.66 -7.46 -10.57
C ILE A 269 3.39 -8.79 -10.72
N TYR A 270 4.52 -8.91 -10.05
CA TYR A 270 5.29 -10.13 -10.00
C TYR A 270 4.91 -10.95 -8.77
N PHE A 271 4.48 -12.20 -8.97
CA PHE A 271 4.06 -13.10 -7.91
C PHE A 271 5.14 -14.15 -7.58
N PRO A 272 5.10 -14.74 -6.37
CA PRO A 272 6.05 -15.80 -5.97
C PRO A 272 6.08 -17.01 -6.90
N ASP A 273 4.97 -17.31 -7.60
CA ASP A 273 4.90 -18.39 -8.61
C ASP A 273 5.76 -18.13 -9.86
N GLY A 274 6.41 -16.97 -9.93
CA GLY A 274 7.29 -16.57 -11.03
C GLY A 274 6.55 -15.98 -12.23
N LYS A 275 5.26 -15.71 -12.11
CA LYS A 275 4.45 -15.11 -13.16
C LYS A 275 4.35 -13.60 -12.99
N LEU A 276 4.37 -12.91 -14.12
CA LEU A 276 4.14 -11.47 -14.22
C LEU A 276 2.71 -11.23 -14.70
N ARG A 277 1.92 -10.53 -13.89
CA ARG A 277 0.52 -10.21 -14.15
C ARG A 277 0.32 -8.69 -14.27
N TYR A 278 -0.82 -8.29 -14.82
CA TYR A 278 -1.20 -6.87 -14.94
C TYR A 278 -2.59 -6.55 -14.36
N SER A 279 -3.18 -7.48 -13.60
CA SER A 279 -4.41 -7.25 -12.82
C SER A 279 -4.38 -8.06 -11.52
N TRP A 280 -4.90 -7.48 -10.45
CA TRP A 280 -5.13 -8.15 -9.17
C TRP A 280 -6.38 -9.01 -9.17
N THR A 281 -7.37 -8.65 -9.98
CA THR A 281 -8.72 -9.21 -9.96
C THR A 281 -8.94 -10.27 -11.02
N ARG A 282 -8.11 -10.31 -12.07
CA ARG A 282 -8.24 -11.19 -13.23
C ARG A 282 -7.10 -12.22 -13.29
N PRO A 283 -7.32 -13.48 -12.85
CA PRO A 283 -6.26 -14.50 -12.80
C PRO A 283 -5.58 -14.76 -14.15
N GLY A 284 -6.32 -14.61 -15.25
CA GLY A 284 -5.81 -14.80 -16.62
C GLY A 284 -5.00 -13.62 -17.18
N ALA A 285 -4.90 -12.49 -16.48
CA ALA A 285 -4.14 -11.34 -16.91
C ALA A 285 -2.63 -11.56 -16.70
N ILE A 286 -2.05 -12.52 -17.42
CA ILE A 286 -0.66 -12.97 -17.32
C ILE A 286 0.09 -12.47 -18.54
N LEU A 287 1.24 -11.82 -18.34
CA LEU A 287 2.15 -11.39 -19.37
C LEU A 287 3.31 -12.39 -19.58
N MET A 288 3.77 -13.02 -18.48
CA MET A 288 4.87 -14.00 -18.49
C MET A 288 4.61 -15.08 -17.44
#